data_f8462b0a5a797f47359a1db39332911e
#
_entry.id   f8462b0a5a797f47359a1db39332911e
#
_cell.length_a   1.000
_cell.length_b   1.000
_cell.length_c   1.000
_cell.angle_alpha   90.00
_cell.angle_beta   90.00
_cell.angle_gamma   90.00
#
_symmetry.space_group_name_H-M   'P 1'
#
loop_
_entity.id
_entity.type
_entity.pdbx_description
1 polymer ?
#
loop_
_entity_poly.entity_id
_entity_poly.type
_entity_poly.pdbx_seq_one_letter_code
_entity_poly.pdbx_strand_id
1 'polypeptide(L)'
;MSMFQLIRLVLAGLAALALFLLLRKKLKQRTAIILAVAVFAAADVLLCNTPLENAVYTFPTPKAAADYVGFGDVTDVVEGEESALFLTGGSGQYQMRVFSKAADGWKLCGENGTDIKGFFSGEDTAIQLVQMKNSTEYYVVVICTGGNAEVTDSCGSVFRTLQEGDGVTSDSIYLAYVPGYDAQYVLTVNGETISLW
;
A
#
# COMPACT_ATOMS: atom_id res chain seq x y z
N MET A 1 -7.99 2.97 -16.23
CA MET A 1 -8.14 1.58 -15.71
C MET A 1 -6.80 0.90 -15.95
N SER A 2 -6.19 0.37 -14.89
CA SER A 2 -4.88 -0.31 -14.99
C SER A 2 -5.01 -1.68 -15.66
N MET A 3 -3.88 -2.21 -16.15
CA MET A 3 -3.85 -3.58 -16.70
C MET A 3 -4.26 -4.61 -15.61
N PHE A 4 -3.82 -4.37 -14.39
CA PHE A 4 -4.21 -5.15 -13.21
C PHE A 4 -5.73 -5.25 -13.03
N GLN A 5 -6.44 -4.12 -13.05
CA GLN A 5 -7.90 -4.07 -12.90
C GLN A 5 -8.62 -4.71 -14.11
N LEU A 6 -8.12 -4.48 -15.33
CA LEU A 6 -8.72 -5.04 -16.54
C LEU A 6 -8.73 -6.58 -16.52
N ILE A 7 -7.60 -7.20 -16.15
CA ILE A 7 -7.48 -8.66 -16.10
C ILE A 7 -8.47 -9.24 -15.07
N ARG A 8 -8.60 -8.62 -13.89
CA ARG A 8 -9.53 -9.09 -12.85
C ARG A 8 -10.98 -8.99 -13.28
N LEU A 9 -11.35 -7.88 -13.87
CA LEU A 9 -12.71 -7.68 -14.40
C LEU A 9 -13.08 -8.75 -15.46
N VAL A 10 -12.15 -9.05 -16.36
CA VAL A 10 -12.34 -10.08 -17.39
C VAL A 10 -12.47 -11.47 -16.75
N LEU A 11 -11.59 -11.84 -15.81
CA LEU A 11 -11.64 -13.14 -15.13
C LEU A 11 -12.92 -13.30 -14.30
N ALA A 12 -13.31 -12.28 -13.54
CA ALA A 12 -14.56 -12.28 -12.77
C ALA A 12 -15.78 -12.39 -13.70
N GLY A 13 -15.77 -11.69 -14.84
CA GLY A 13 -16.82 -11.76 -15.85
C GLY A 13 -16.96 -13.15 -16.49
N LEU A 14 -15.83 -13.80 -16.79
CA LEU A 14 -15.82 -15.16 -17.32
C LEU A 14 -16.36 -16.16 -16.29
N ALA A 15 -15.99 -16.04 -15.02
CA ALA A 15 -16.50 -16.89 -13.94
C ALA A 15 -18.02 -16.73 -13.77
N ALA A 16 -18.51 -15.49 -13.75
CA ALA A 16 -19.96 -15.19 -13.67
C ALA A 16 -20.73 -15.73 -14.87
N LEU A 17 -20.20 -15.54 -16.08
CA LEU A 17 -20.80 -16.03 -17.31
C LEU A 17 -20.89 -17.56 -17.32
N ALA A 18 -19.79 -18.25 -16.95
CA ALA A 18 -19.77 -19.70 -16.84
C ALA A 18 -20.82 -20.22 -15.87
N LEU A 19 -20.93 -19.60 -14.68
CA LEU A 19 -21.95 -19.96 -13.71
C LEU A 19 -23.37 -19.72 -14.24
N PHE A 20 -23.62 -18.57 -14.88
CA PHE A 20 -24.92 -18.29 -15.49
C PHE A 20 -25.31 -19.34 -16.54
N LEU A 21 -24.40 -19.70 -17.42
CA LEU A 21 -24.64 -20.71 -18.46
C LEU A 21 -24.96 -22.09 -17.87
N LEU A 22 -24.31 -22.47 -16.76
CA LEU A 22 -24.58 -23.70 -16.04
C LEU A 22 -25.95 -23.71 -15.34
N LEU A 23 -26.32 -22.58 -14.73
CA LEU A 23 -27.53 -22.48 -13.90
C LEU A 23 -28.79 -22.15 -14.69
N ARG A 24 -28.70 -21.47 -15.84
CA ARG A 24 -29.87 -21.03 -16.64
C ARG A 24 -30.83 -22.15 -17.05
N LYS A 25 -30.32 -23.41 -17.12
CA LYS A 25 -31.15 -24.58 -17.45
C LYS A 25 -31.83 -25.21 -16.24
N LYS A 26 -31.34 -24.90 -15.01
CA LYS A 26 -31.79 -25.53 -13.76
C LYS A 26 -32.60 -24.59 -12.87
N LEU A 27 -32.41 -23.27 -13.00
CA LEU A 27 -33.03 -22.25 -12.15
C LEU A 27 -33.87 -21.28 -13.00
N LYS A 28 -34.79 -20.57 -12.32
CA LYS A 28 -35.47 -19.44 -12.94
C LYS A 28 -34.43 -18.40 -13.36
N GLN A 29 -34.62 -17.79 -14.53
CA GLN A 29 -33.66 -16.84 -15.11
C GLN A 29 -33.24 -15.72 -14.13
N ARG A 30 -34.20 -15.15 -13.37
CA ARG A 30 -33.90 -14.11 -12.37
C ARG A 30 -32.95 -14.60 -11.29
N THR A 31 -33.15 -15.81 -10.76
CA THR A 31 -32.27 -16.41 -9.75
C THR A 31 -30.88 -16.69 -10.31
N ALA A 32 -30.77 -17.17 -11.54
CA ALA A 32 -29.49 -17.41 -12.19
C ALA A 32 -28.69 -16.10 -12.40
N ILE A 33 -29.37 -14.99 -12.77
CA ILE A 33 -28.74 -13.67 -12.91
C ILE A 33 -28.24 -13.17 -11.55
N ILE A 34 -29.07 -13.23 -10.49
CA ILE A 34 -28.66 -12.78 -9.15
C ILE A 34 -27.41 -13.51 -8.67
N LEU A 35 -27.39 -14.85 -8.83
CA LEU A 35 -26.21 -15.66 -8.46
C LEU A 35 -24.98 -15.31 -9.28
N ALA A 36 -25.13 -15.08 -10.58
CA ALA A 36 -24.02 -14.69 -11.45
C ALA A 36 -23.43 -13.31 -11.03
N VAL A 37 -24.29 -12.34 -10.70
CA VAL A 37 -23.84 -11.02 -10.21
C VAL A 37 -23.13 -11.15 -8.85
N ALA A 38 -23.65 -11.96 -7.93
CA ALA A 38 -23.01 -12.21 -6.64
C ALA A 38 -21.64 -12.85 -6.80
N VAL A 39 -21.49 -13.83 -7.70
CA VAL A 39 -20.20 -14.47 -7.99
C VAL A 39 -19.24 -13.50 -8.67
N PHE A 40 -19.72 -12.66 -9.60
CA PHE A 40 -18.90 -11.62 -10.20
C PHE A 40 -18.29 -10.71 -9.13
N ALA A 41 -19.12 -10.16 -8.23
CA ALA A 41 -18.65 -9.27 -7.17
C ALA A 41 -17.67 -9.96 -6.20
N ALA A 42 -17.97 -11.19 -5.79
CA ALA A 42 -17.09 -11.95 -4.91
C ALA A 42 -15.76 -12.30 -5.60
N ALA A 43 -15.79 -12.72 -6.86
CA ALA A 43 -14.59 -13.02 -7.63
C ALA A 43 -13.72 -11.79 -7.86
N ASP A 44 -14.32 -10.65 -8.16
CA ASP A 44 -13.59 -9.39 -8.35
C ASP A 44 -12.83 -9.00 -7.07
N VAL A 45 -13.50 -9.00 -5.92
CA VAL A 45 -12.87 -8.72 -4.61
C VAL A 45 -11.74 -9.71 -4.31
N LEU A 46 -11.94 -11.01 -4.52
CA LEU A 46 -10.91 -12.02 -4.26
C LEU A 46 -9.70 -11.84 -5.19
N LEU A 47 -9.93 -11.59 -6.47
CA LEU A 47 -8.88 -11.42 -7.47
C LEU A 47 -8.09 -10.14 -7.25
N CYS A 48 -8.72 -9.03 -6.83
CA CYS A 48 -8.02 -7.80 -6.48
C CYS A 48 -7.07 -7.96 -5.29
N ASN A 49 -7.39 -8.88 -4.37
CA ASN A 49 -6.54 -9.16 -3.19
C ASN A 49 -5.54 -10.30 -3.41
N THR A 50 -5.64 -11.03 -4.50
CA THR A 50 -4.74 -12.15 -4.82
C THR A 50 -3.97 -11.84 -6.09
N PRO A 51 -2.69 -11.45 -6.00
CA PRO A 51 -1.88 -11.12 -7.16
C PRO A 51 -1.44 -12.42 -7.89
N LEU A 52 -2.29 -12.91 -8.79
CA LEU A 52 -2.05 -14.14 -9.56
C LEU A 52 -0.78 -14.07 -10.41
N GLU A 53 -0.39 -12.87 -10.82
CA GLU A 53 0.82 -12.60 -11.58
C GLU A 53 2.08 -13.08 -10.88
N ASN A 54 2.10 -12.99 -9.56
CA ASN A 54 3.25 -13.40 -8.75
C ASN A 54 3.64 -14.88 -8.93
N ALA A 55 2.71 -15.71 -9.43
CA ALA A 55 3.00 -17.12 -9.70
C ALA A 55 3.84 -17.33 -10.98
N VAL A 56 3.81 -16.35 -11.89
CA VAL A 56 4.41 -16.50 -13.23
C VAL A 56 5.33 -15.35 -13.62
N TYR A 57 5.31 -14.26 -12.85
CA TYR A 57 6.02 -13.04 -13.24
C TYR A 57 6.60 -12.29 -12.03
N THR A 58 7.79 -11.73 -12.22
CA THR A 58 8.47 -10.83 -11.30
C THR A 58 8.77 -9.53 -12.06
N PHE A 59 8.40 -8.40 -11.50
CA PHE A 59 8.59 -7.09 -12.13
C PHE A 59 10.05 -6.65 -11.99
N PRO A 60 10.74 -6.31 -13.08
CA PRO A 60 12.18 -6.02 -13.03
C PRO A 60 12.52 -4.70 -12.32
N THR A 61 11.56 -3.79 -12.23
CA THR A 61 11.77 -2.47 -11.61
C THR A 61 10.58 -2.05 -10.77
N PRO A 62 10.78 -1.18 -9.75
CA PRO A 62 9.71 -0.55 -8.98
C PRO A 62 8.66 0.12 -9.87
N LYS A 63 9.12 0.86 -10.87
CA LYS A 63 8.25 1.56 -11.82
C LYS A 63 7.35 0.58 -12.60
N ALA A 64 7.89 -0.53 -13.09
CA ALA A 64 7.10 -1.51 -13.83
C ALA A 64 5.99 -2.13 -12.99
N ALA A 65 6.25 -2.40 -11.70
CA ALA A 65 5.24 -2.88 -10.76
C ALA A 65 4.15 -1.83 -10.50
N ALA A 66 4.55 -0.57 -10.28
CA ALA A 66 3.64 0.55 -10.05
C ALA A 66 2.76 0.85 -11.28
N ASP A 67 3.35 0.90 -12.48
CA ASP A 67 2.63 1.13 -13.74
C ASP A 67 1.58 0.03 -13.99
N TYR A 68 1.94 -1.22 -13.71
CA TYR A 68 1.04 -2.36 -13.90
C TYR A 68 -0.23 -2.24 -13.04
N VAL A 69 -0.09 -1.85 -11.77
CA VAL A 69 -1.25 -1.67 -10.88
C VAL A 69 -1.94 -0.32 -11.06
N GLY A 70 -1.38 0.57 -11.89
CA GLY A 70 -1.92 1.92 -12.10
C GLY A 70 -1.71 2.83 -10.88
N PHE A 71 -0.60 2.63 -10.15
CA PHE A 71 -0.28 3.41 -8.96
C PHE A 71 0.18 4.84 -9.28
N GLY A 72 0.56 5.09 -10.55
CA GLY A 72 1.07 6.38 -11.01
C GLY A 72 2.59 6.43 -11.04
N ASP A 73 3.12 7.64 -11.28
CA ASP A 73 4.56 7.83 -11.32
C ASP A 73 5.16 7.74 -9.90
N VAL A 74 6.06 6.78 -9.73
CA VAL A 74 6.79 6.60 -8.48
C VAL A 74 7.77 7.76 -8.30
N THR A 75 7.58 8.53 -7.24
CA THR A 75 8.43 9.69 -6.90
C THR A 75 9.56 9.30 -5.96
N ASP A 76 9.30 8.34 -5.06
CA ASP A 76 10.32 7.82 -4.14
C ASP A 76 10.06 6.35 -3.79
N VAL A 77 11.15 5.66 -3.35
CA VAL A 77 11.11 4.27 -2.88
C VAL A 77 11.97 4.17 -1.62
N VAL A 78 11.39 3.67 -0.55
CA VAL A 78 12.14 3.32 0.67
C VAL A 78 12.17 1.81 0.81
N GLU A 79 13.38 1.27 0.77
CA GLU A 79 13.60 -0.18 0.77
C GLU A 79 13.79 -0.71 2.19
N GLY A 80 13.02 -1.74 2.54
CA GLY A 80 13.24 -2.63 3.66
C GLY A 80 14.04 -3.87 3.25
N GLU A 81 14.01 -4.92 4.05
CA GLU A 81 14.69 -6.20 3.75
C GLU A 81 13.88 -7.03 2.76
N GLU A 82 12.60 -7.28 3.04
CA GLU A 82 11.69 -8.13 2.25
C GLU A 82 10.67 -7.34 1.41
N SER A 83 10.59 -6.03 1.63
CA SER A 83 9.63 -5.16 0.94
C SER A 83 10.23 -3.80 0.61
N ALA A 84 9.44 -2.96 -0.06
CA ALA A 84 9.69 -1.53 -0.17
C ALA A 84 8.37 -0.76 -0.20
N LEU A 85 8.39 0.40 0.41
CA LEU A 85 7.32 1.38 0.33
C LEU A 85 7.55 2.28 -0.88
N PHE A 86 6.58 2.32 -1.77
CA PHE A 86 6.56 3.19 -2.94
C PHE A 86 5.64 4.37 -2.68
N LEU A 87 6.10 5.53 -3.13
CA LEU A 87 5.34 6.78 -3.03
C LEU A 87 5.09 7.33 -4.41
N THR A 88 3.90 7.90 -4.59
CA THR A 88 3.53 8.70 -5.76
C THR A 88 2.93 10.01 -5.30
N GLY A 89 2.92 11.02 -6.17
CA GLY A 89 2.37 12.32 -5.86
C GLY A 89 3.42 13.35 -5.46
N GLY A 90 2.99 14.40 -4.80
CA GLY A 90 3.82 15.51 -4.35
C GLY A 90 2.94 16.61 -3.76
N SER A 91 3.56 17.71 -3.32
CA SER A 91 2.85 18.87 -2.74
C SER A 91 1.93 18.49 -1.56
N GLY A 92 2.41 17.61 -0.67
CA GLY A 92 1.69 17.17 0.52
C GLY A 92 0.62 16.08 0.31
N GLN A 93 0.39 15.66 -0.94
CA GLN A 93 -0.54 14.57 -1.25
C GLN A 93 0.20 13.37 -1.79
N TYR A 94 0.55 12.43 -0.92
CA TYR A 94 1.22 11.20 -1.27
C TYR A 94 0.27 10.00 -1.19
N GLN A 95 0.34 9.14 -2.20
CA GLN A 95 -0.20 7.78 -2.11
C GLN A 95 0.95 6.83 -1.81
N MET A 96 0.70 5.87 -0.94
CA MET A 96 1.69 4.92 -0.48
C MET A 96 1.25 3.50 -0.77
N ARG A 97 2.17 2.66 -1.24
CA ARG A 97 1.94 1.25 -1.46
C ARG A 97 3.19 0.44 -1.19
N VAL A 98 3.03 -0.67 -0.46
CA VAL A 98 4.13 -1.60 -0.23
C VAL A 98 4.14 -2.67 -1.30
N PHE A 99 5.32 -3.01 -1.80
CA PHE A 99 5.57 -4.12 -2.71
C PHE A 99 6.59 -5.07 -2.08
N SER A 100 6.42 -6.36 -2.32
CA SER A 100 7.34 -7.37 -1.83
C SER A 100 8.57 -7.49 -2.74
N LYS A 101 9.74 -7.65 -2.15
CA LYS A 101 10.96 -8.00 -2.88
C LYS A 101 10.97 -9.47 -3.26
N ALA A 102 11.59 -9.79 -4.38
CA ALA A 102 11.93 -11.13 -4.82
C ALA A 102 13.40 -11.15 -5.23
N ALA A 103 13.97 -12.33 -5.41
CA ALA A 103 15.39 -12.48 -5.74
C ALA A 103 15.81 -11.74 -7.01
N ASP A 104 14.88 -11.56 -7.95
CA ASP A 104 15.10 -10.99 -9.29
C ASP A 104 14.19 -9.79 -9.59
N GLY A 105 13.62 -9.13 -8.56
CA GLY A 105 12.79 -7.95 -8.75
C GLY A 105 11.68 -7.78 -7.72
N TRP A 106 10.47 -7.45 -8.19
CA TRP A 106 9.36 -7.00 -7.36
C TRP A 106 8.11 -7.84 -7.60
N LYS A 107 7.32 -8.05 -6.53
CA LYS A 107 6.03 -8.73 -6.54
C LYS A 107 4.93 -7.85 -5.97
N LEU A 108 3.72 -8.07 -6.45
CA LEU A 108 2.53 -7.32 -6.02
C LEU A 108 2.03 -7.85 -4.67
N CYS A 109 1.52 -6.97 -3.83
CA CYS A 109 0.90 -7.32 -2.55
C CYS A 109 -0.64 -7.35 -2.58
N GLY A 110 -1.25 -7.13 -3.75
CA GLY A 110 -2.70 -6.92 -3.89
C GLY A 110 -3.13 -5.52 -3.45
N GLU A 111 -4.41 -5.18 -3.60
CA GLU A 111 -4.92 -3.84 -3.22
C GLU A 111 -4.88 -3.62 -1.71
N ASN A 112 -5.18 -4.65 -0.92
CA ASN A 112 -5.14 -4.61 0.54
C ASN A 112 -3.82 -5.15 1.12
N GLY A 113 -2.75 -5.19 0.33
CA GLY A 113 -1.45 -5.69 0.76
C GLY A 113 -0.68 -4.70 1.64
N THR A 114 -1.06 -3.43 1.58
CA THR A 114 -0.56 -2.37 2.45
C THR A 114 -1.55 -2.15 3.59
N ASP A 115 -1.08 -2.20 4.81
CA ASP A 115 -1.90 -2.03 6.01
C ASP A 115 -1.40 -0.79 6.79
N ILE A 116 -2.29 0.16 7.03
CA ILE A 116 -2.00 1.30 7.90
C ILE A 116 -2.36 0.86 9.32
N LYS A 117 -1.35 0.59 10.13
CA LYS A 117 -1.50 0.06 11.49
C LYS A 117 -1.87 1.13 12.51
N GLY A 118 -1.46 2.36 12.29
CA GLY A 118 -1.73 3.44 13.20
C GLY A 118 -1.70 4.78 12.48
N PHE A 119 -2.52 5.68 12.98
CA PHE A 119 -2.49 7.09 12.64
C PHE A 119 -2.51 7.86 13.96
N PHE A 120 -1.44 8.58 14.25
CA PHE A 120 -1.29 9.38 15.45
C PHE A 120 -1.25 10.83 15.02
N SER A 121 -2.04 11.67 15.69
CA SER A 121 -2.11 13.11 15.40
C SER A 121 -1.87 13.88 16.67
N GLY A 122 -0.81 14.68 16.70
CA GLY A 122 -0.55 15.72 17.67
C GLY A 122 -1.01 17.09 17.17
N GLU A 123 -0.63 18.15 17.85
CA GLU A 123 -0.98 19.53 17.49
C GLU A 123 -0.32 19.92 16.15
N ASP A 124 0.97 19.59 15.98
CA ASP A 124 1.77 19.93 14.81
C ASP A 124 2.39 18.71 14.11
N THR A 125 2.00 17.49 14.51
CA THR A 125 2.62 16.27 13.99
C THR A 125 1.57 15.20 13.72
N ALA A 126 1.61 14.63 12.52
CA ALA A 126 0.85 13.45 12.15
C ALA A 126 1.80 12.30 11.80
N ILE A 127 1.53 11.10 12.31
CA ILE A 127 2.37 9.93 12.10
C ILE A 127 1.53 8.81 11.53
N GLN A 128 2.01 8.21 10.45
CA GLN A 128 1.41 7.02 9.86
C GLN A 128 2.37 5.84 9.97
N LEU A 129 1.88 4.75 10.50
CA LEU A 129 2.59 3.49 10.57
C LEU A 129 2.06 2.55 9.48
N VAL A 130 2.89 2.24 8.52
CA VAL A 130 2.55 1.45 7.33
C VAL A 130 3.27 0.11 7.37
N GLN A 131 2.57 -0.96 7.08
CA GLN A 131 3.11 -2.32 7.09
C GLN A 131 2.66 -3.08 5.83
N MET A 132 3.52 -3.93 5.30
CA MET A 132 3.07 -4.98 4.39
C MET A 132 2.29 -6.04 5.17
N LYS A 133 1.11 -6.39 4.70
CA LYS A 133 0.27 -7.39 5.37
C LYS A 133 1.01 -8.73 5.51
N ASN A 134 0.99 -9.29 6.70
CA ASN A 134 1.70 -10.51 7.10
C ASN A 134 3.24 -10.40 7.07
N SER A 135 3.80 -9.21 7.13
CA SER A 135 5.22 -8.95 7.30
C SER A 135 5.49 -8.38 8.70
N THR A 136 6.74 -8.44 9.12
CA THR A 136 7.25 -7.77 10.32
C THR A 136 7.92 -6.44 10.02
N GLU A 137 7.91 -6.02 8.76
CA GLU A 137 8.51 -4.78 8.31
C GLU A 137 7.55 -3.60 8.41
N TYR A 138 8.03 -2.51 8.94
CA TYR A 138 7.26 -1.29 9.12
C TYR A 138 7.95 -0.10 8.46
N TYR A 139 7.11 0.84 8.03
CA TYR A 139 7.53 2.14 7.53
C TYR A 139 6.81 3.21 8.34
N VAL A 140 7.56 4.18 8.80
CA VAL A 140 7.02 5.31 9.59
C VAL A 140 7.07 6.55 8.73
N VAL A 141 5.92 7.18 8.54
CA VAL A 141 5.78 8.47 7.86
C VAL A 141 5.43 9.52 8.89
N VAL A 142 6.24 10.55 8.98
CA VAL A 142 6.05 11.68 9.91
C VAL A 142 5.79 12.93 9.09
N ILE A 143 4.67 13.58 9.36
CA ILE A 143 4.27 14.84 8.74
C ILE A 143 4.30 15.91 9.84
N CYS A 144 5.14 16.92 9.67
CA CYS A 144 5.28 18.01 10.61
C CYS A 144 4.79 19.31 9.97
N THR A 145 3.81 19.97 10.61
CA THR A 145 3.40 21.32 10.28
C THR A 145 4.37 22.32 10.89
N GLY A 146 4.60 23.44 10.24
CA GLY A 146 5.44 24.50 10.80
C GLY A 146 6.93 24.43 10.47
N GLY A 147 7.35 23.60 9.51
CA GLY A 147 8.73 23.58 8.99
C GLY A 147 9.52 22.33 9.31
N ASN A 148 10.85 22.43 9.21
CA ASN A 148 11.75 21.30 9.39
C ASN A 148 11.77 20.84 10.85
N ALA A 149 11.75 19.54 11.04
CA ALA A 149 11.83 18.89 12.34
C ALA A 149 13.03 17.93 12.41
N GLU A 150 13.55 17.77 13.60
CA GLU A 150 14.49 16.68 13.90
C GLU A 150 13.68 15.44 14.27
N VAL A 151 13.81 14.37 13.46
CA VAL A 151 13.06 13.13 13.66
C VAL A 151 14.04 12.00 13.91
N THR A 152 13.90 11.31 15.04
CA THR A 152 14.70 10.15 15.43
C THR A 152 13.81 9.10 16.06
N ASP A 153 14.29 7.85 16.19
CA ASP A 153 13.58 6.78 16.87
C ASP A 153 14.49 5.94 17.76
N SER A 154 13.87 5.05 18.53
CA SER A 154 14.57 4.13 19.43
C SER A 154 15.33 3.02 18.69
N CYS A 155 15.04 2.78 17.42
CA CYS A 155 15.69 1.77 16.57
C CYS A 155 16.91 2.31 15.83
N GLY A 156 17.14 3.62 15.82
CA GLY A 156 18.20 4.26 15.04
C GLY A 156 17.93 4.25 13.54
N SER A 157 16.66 4.29 13.14
CA SER A 157 16.26 4.32 11.74
C SER A 157 16.71 5.60 11.07
N VAL A 158 17.02 5.51 9.77
CA VAL A 158 17.43 6.68 8.98
C VAL A 158 16.19 7.33 8.35
N PHE A 159 15.80 8.47 8.90
CA PHE A 159 14.71 9.26 8.34
C PHE A 159 15.17 10.06 7.12
N ARG A 160 14.48 9.86 6.00
CA ARG A 160 14.70 10.63 4.76
C ARG A 160 13.66 11.72 4.68
N THR A 161 14.08 12.93 4.35
CA THR A 161 13.17 14.03 4.04
C THR A 161 12.64 13.86 2.62
N LEU A 162 11.32 13.71 2.48
CA LEU A 162 10.64 13.66 1.19
C LEU A 162 10.24 15.05 0.72
N GLN A 163 9.85 15.90 1.66
CA GLN A 163 9.45 17.26 1.43
C GLN A 163 9.96 18.12 2.59
N GLU A 164 10.59 19.23 2.25
CA GLU A 164 10.92 20.28 3.22
C GLU A 164 9.78 21.29 3.27
N GLY A 165 9.22 21.50 4.45
CA GLY A 165 8.22 22.52 4.69
C GLY A 165 8.84 23.92 4.73
N ASP A 166 8.05 24.91 4.33
CA ASP A 166 8.45 26.32 4.41
C ASP A 166 8.06 26.97 5.76
N GLY A 167 7.44 26.18 6.63
CA GLY A 167 6.97 26.63 7.95
C GLY A 167 5.70 27.49 7.91
N VAL A 168 5.13 27.75 6.74
CA VAL A 168 3.97 28.63 6.56
C VAL A 168 2.85 27.97 5.76
N THR A 169 3.17 27.37 4.62
CA THR A 169 2.18 26.85 3.66
C THR A 169 2.35 25.39 3.34
N SER A 170 3.48 24.79 3.69
CA SER A 170 3.79 23.39 3.38
C SER A 170 4.36 22.65 4.58
N ASP A 171 3.97 21.39 4.70
CA ASP A 171 4.44 20.49 5.74
C ASP A 171 5.79 19.86 5.36
N SER A 172 6.61 19.54 6.37
CA SER A 172 7.77 18.66 6.19
C SER A 172 7.34 17.21 6.32
N ILE A 173 7.86 16.35 5.42
CA ILE A 173 7.51 14.93 5.40
C ILE A 173 8.78 14.10 5.50
N TYR A 174 8.82 13.23 6.49
CA TYR A 174 9.92 12.31 6.77
C TYR A 174 9.43 10.88 6.66
N LEU A 175 10.31 10.01 6.16
CA LEU A 175 10.00 8.60 5.97
C LEU A 175 11.20 7.73 6.35
N ALA A 176 10.94 6.68 7.12
CA ALA A 176 11.94 5.67 7.45
C ALA A 176 11.38 4.25 7.34
N TYR A 177 12.27 3.32 7.01
CA TYR A 177 12.09 1.89 7.27
C TYR A 177 12.52 1.59 8.71
N VAL A 178 11.70 0.83 9.43
CA VAL A 178 11.92 0.45 10.82
C VAL A 178 12.05 -1.08 10.90
N PRO A 179 13.27 -1.61 11.10
CA PRO A 179 13.51 -3.05 11.06
C PRO A 179 13.05 -3.80 12.32
N GLY A 180 12.75 -3.12 13.39
CA GLY A 180 12.49 -3.72 14.70
C GLY A 180 11.34 -3.06 15.45
N TYR A 181 10.23 -2.80 14.76
CA TYR A 181 9.06 -2.21 15.42
C TYR A 181 8.44 -3.18 16.43
N ASP A 182 8.42 -2.78 17.70
CA ASP A 182 7.85 -3.55 18.81
C ASP A 182 7.12 -2.62 19.82
N ALA A 183 6.65 -3.20 20.93
CA ALA A 183 5.97 -2.46 21.99
C ALA A 183 6.83 -1.41 22.72
N GLN A 184 8.14 -1.37 22.48
CA GLN A 184 9.06 -0.41 23.06
C GLN A 184 9.49 0.67 22.07
N TYR A 185 8.95 0.61 20.83
CA TYR A 185 9.26 1.59 19.81
C TYR A 185 8.82 2.99 20.23
N VAL A 186 9.75 3.91 20.16
CA VAL A 186 9.56 5.31 20.53
C VAL A 186 10.05 6.19 19.39
N LEU A 187 9.23 7.13 18.97
CA LEU A 187 9.57 8.17 18.02
C LEU A 187 9.84 9.48 18.78
N THR A 188 10.84 10.24 18.37
CA THR A 188 11.15 11.56 18.92
C THR A 188 11.11 12.58 17.80
N VAL A 189 10.30 13.62 17.97
CA VAL A 189 10.16 14.73 17.02
C VAL A 189 10.47 16.02 17.76
N ASN A 190 11.47 16.77 17.32
CA ASN A 190 11.94 18.00 17.98
C ASN A 190 12.22 17.87 19.50
N GLY A 191 12.70 16.67 19.91
CA GLY A 191 12.97 16.35 21.30
C GLY A 191 11.74 15.92 22.12
N GLU A 192 10.54 15.95 21.53
CA GLU A 192 9.33 15.42 22.13
C GLU A 192 9.17 13.94 21.81
N THR A 193 8.93 13.14 22.84
CA THR A 193 8.82 11.68 22.75
C THR A 193 7.37 11.27 22.53
N ILE A 194 7.13 10.49 21.46
CA ILE A 194 5.80 10.03 21.07
C ILE A 194 5.79 8.49 21.12
N SER A 195 4.93 7.94 21.97
CA SER A 195 4.66 6.50 22.01
C SER A 195 3.56 6.16 21.02
N LEU A 196 3.80 5.17 20.18
CA LEU A 196 2.86 4.75 19.14
C LEU A 196 2.02 3.50 19.55
N TRP A 197 1.82 3.30 20.86
CA TRP A 197 1.02 2.19 21.46
C TRP A 197 -0.17 2.73 22.24
#